data_dc8623a468adc103340af2093c2ff41e
#
_entry.id   dc8623a468adc103340af2093c2ff41e
#
_cell.length_a   1.000
_cell.length_b   1.000
_cell.length_c   1.000
_cell.angle_alpha   90.00
_cell.angle_beta   90.00
_cell.angle_gamma   90.00
#
_symmetry.space_group_name_H-M   'P 1'
#
loop_
_entity.id
_entity.type
_entity.pdbx_description
1 polymer ?
#
loop_
_entity_poly.entity_id
_entity_poly.type
_entity_poly.pdbx_seq_one_letter_code
_entity_poly.pdbx_strand_id
1 'polypeptide(L)'
;MIDDCSTDNSATIASLSTIDDKRFELVQNIDKKYALGNIAETIGNIEDIDDEDIIILLDGDDWLPSNKTLSHLEKVYNSQDCLMTYGSYVYAPHGEKGVEPSRYPQDIIDNNSFRTDQWRASHLRTFKHKLWKEINHDDLKNDEGYYKVAYDQAIMLPLLEMAAERAVYIPEVMHVYNRINPLNVDKTKQEEQFQTAQEVRSKTPYQRLS
;
A
#
# COMPACT_ATOMS: atom_id res chain seq x y z
N MET A 1 8.97 10.91 -3.34
CA MET A 1 7.70 11.05 -4.12
C MET A 1 7.97 10.67 -5.55
N ILE A 2 7.01 10.00 -6.21
CA ILE A 2 7.16 9.61 -7.61
C ILE A 2 6.07 10.34 -8.40
N ASP A 3 6.50 11.08 -9.41
CA ASP A 3 5.63 11.71 -10.39
C ASP A 3 5.54 10.82 -11.63
N ASP A 4 4.38 10.22 -11.85
CA ASP A 4 4.16 9.23 -12.91
C ASP A 4 3.62 9.90 -14.19
N CYS A 5 4.40 10.84 -14.73
CA CYS A 5 4.07 11.62 -15.94
C CYS A 5 2.87 12.57 -15.73
N SER A 6 2.84 13.35 -14.66
CA SER A 6 1.84 14.40 -14.48
C SER A 6 1.93 15.44 -15.59
N THR A 7 0.77 15.91 -16.04
CA THR A 7 0.68 16.94 -17.10
C THR A 7 0.39 18.34 -16.54
N ASP A 8 0.28 18.45 -15.24
CA ASP A 8 0.04 19.68 -14.48
C ASP A 8 1.29 20.13 -13.71
N ASN A 9 1.12 21.02 -12.75
CA ASN A 9 2.21 21.54 -11.94
C ASN A 9 2.60 20.68 -10.72
N SER A 10 2.11 19.43 -10.61
CA SER A 10 2.31 18.58 -9.44
C SER A 10 3.79 18.39 -9.08
N ALA A 11 4.62 18.00 -10.06
CA ALA A 11 6.05 17.83 -9.85
C ALA A 11 6.75 19.12 -9.40
N THR A 12 6.39 20.25 -10.00
CA THR A 12 6.95 21.57 -9.65
C THR A 12 6.58 21.97 -8.23
N ILE A 13 5.30 21.77 -7.84
CA ILE A 13 4.80 22.08 -6.49
C ILE A 13 5.51 21.19 -5.47
N ALA A 14 5.63 19.90 -5.73
CA ALA A 14 6.33 18.97 -4.85
C ALA A 14 7.79 19.39 -4.63
N SER A 15 8.53 19.68 -5.72
CA SER A 15 9.92 20.11 -5.64
C SER A 15 10.09 21.41 -4.84
N LEU A 16 9.24 22.41 -5.07
CA LEU A 16 9.31 23.69 -4.35
C LEU A 16 8.93 23.55 -2.87
N SER A 17 7.96 22.69 -2.56
CA SER A 17 7.49 22.51 -1.18
C SER A 17 8.47 21.77 -0.29
N THR A 18 9.43 21.06 -0.87
CA THR A 18 10.37 20.17 -0.15
C THR A 18 11.83 20.53 -0.38
N ILE A 19 12.11 21.68 -1.00
CA ILE A 19 13.46 22.12 -1.42
C ILE A 19 14.49 22.13 -0.27
N ASP A 20 14.05 22.37 0.94
CA ASP A 20 14.91 22.43 2.13
C ASP A 20 14.95 21.09 2.92
N ASP A 21 14.16 20.08 2.52
CA ASP A 21 14.14 18.79 3.19
C ASP A 21 14.99 17.75 2.42
N LYS A 22 16.21 17.53 2.90
CA LYS A 22 17.15 16.58 2.29
C LYS A 22 16.71 15.11 2.34
N ARG A 23 15.64 14.78 3.11
CA ARG A 23 15.08 13.44 3.17
C ARG A 23 14.10 13.18 2.04
N PHE A 24 13.68 14.24 1.35
CA PHE A 24 12.73 14.18 0.25
C PHE A 24 13.46 13.98 -1.08
N GLU A 25 13.00 12.98 -1.82
CA GLU A 25 13.44 12.72 -3.20
C GLU A 25 12.22 12.76 -4.12
N LEU A 26 12.37 13.46 -5.25
CA LEU A 26 11.38 13.49 -6.33
C LEU A 26 11.90 12.69 -7.52
N VAL A 27 11.25 11.57 -7.82
CA VAL A 27 11.48 10.80 -9.03
C VAL A 27 10.43 11.20 -10.07
N GLN A 28 10.87 11.62 -11.26
CA GLN A 28 9.97 11.95 -12.37
C GLN A 28 10.13 10.92 -13.48
N ASN A 29 9.08 10.18 -13.77
CA ASN A 29 9.10 9.19 -14.84
C ASN A 29 9.01 9.85 -16.23
N ILE A 30 9.69 9.25 -17.20
CA ILE A 30 9.55 9.61 -18.62
C ILE A 30 8.35 8.87 -19.22
N ASP A 31 8.16 7.61 -18.82
CA ASP A 31 7.05 6.77 -19.24
C ASP A 31 6.20 6.35 -18.03
N LYS A 32 4.89 6.22 -18.25
CA LYS A 32 3.95 5.87 -17.18
C LYS A 32 4.12 4.44 -16.71
N LYS A 33 4.35 4.24 -15.40
CA LYS A 33 4.60 2.93 -14.77
C LYS A 33 3.47 2.47 -13.87
N TYR A 34 2.51 3.32 -13.59
CA TYR A 34 1.42 3.09 -12.63
C TYR A 34 1.92 2.84 -11.20
N ALA A 35 1.00 2.70 -10.25
CA ALA A 35 1.37 2.63 -8.84
C ALA A 35 2.30 1.46 -8.51
N LEU A 36 1.98 0.24 -8.96
CA LEU A 36 2.76 -0.96 -8.64
C LEU A 36 4.16 -0.95 -9.24
N GLY A 37 4.29 -0.54 -10.50
CA GLY A 37 5.61 -0.40 -11.14
C GLY A 37 6.48 0.61 -10.43
N ASN A 38 5.90 1.75 -10.05
CA ASN A 38 6.58 2.79 -9.27
C ASN A 38 7.05 2.31 -7.90
N ILE A 39 6.18 1.60 -7.16
CA ILE A 39 6.52 1.02 -5.86
C ILE A 39 7.67 0.01 -6.00
N ALA A 40 7.55 -0.93 -6.95
CA ALA A 40 8.53 -1.97 -7.14
C ALA A 40 9.92 -1.42 -7.52
N GLU A 41 9.98 -0.47 -8.46
CA GLU A 41 11.23 0.14 -8.84
C GLU A 41 11.83 1.01 -7.74
N THR A 42 11.01 1.79 -7.03
CA THR A 42 11.51 2.65 -5.96
C THR A 42 12.11 1.83 -4.84
N ILE A 43 11.41 0.81 -4.34
CA ILE A 43 11.95 -0.05 -3.27
C ILE A 43 13.20 -0.78 -3.76
N GLY A 44 13.21 -1.27 -5.01
CA GLY A 44 14.36 -1.99 -5.58
C GLY A 44 15.60 -1.14 -5.82
N ASN A 45 15.47 0.20 -5.85
CA ASN A 45 16.58 1.13 -6.08
C ASN A 45 17.09 1.83 -4.80
N ILE A 46 16.52 1.56 -3.63
CA ILE A 46 17.04 2.10 -2.36
C ILE A 46 18.29 1.29 -1.97
N GLU A 47 19.46 1.95 -1.97
CA GLU A 47 20.74 1.28 -1.74
C GLU A 47 20.94 0.84 -0.28
N ASP A 48 20.51 1.64 0.70
CA ASP A 48 20.76 1.44 2.13
C ASP A 48 19.48 1.08 2.91
N ILE A 49 18.60 0.24 2.34
CA ILE A 49 17.38 -0.21 3.02
C ILE A 49 17.65 -1.46 3.85
N ASP A 50 17.31 -1.42 5.13
CA ASP A 50 17.40 -2.54 6.07
C ASP A 50 16.14 -3.41 6.06
N ASP A 51 16.28 -4.66 6.45
CA ASP A 51 15.17 -5.62 6.57
C ASP A 51 14.08 -5.17 7.53
N GLU A 52 14.45 -4.42 8.57
CA GLU A 52 13.54 -3.90 9.59
C GLU A 52 12.96 -2.52 9.23
N ASP A 53 13.41 -1.89 8.14
CA ASP A 53 12.85 -0.63 7.68
C ASP A 53 11.37 -0.78 7.30
N ILE A 54 10.58 0.23 7.69
CA ILE A 54 9.14 0.24 7.48
C ILE A 54 8.81 1.04 6.24
N ILE A 55 8.23 0.37 5.27
CA ILE A 55 7.70 0.99 4.05
C ILE A 55 6.27 1.42 4.31
N ILE A 56 5.94 2.66 3.94
CA ILE A 56 4.61 3.25 4.06
C ILE A 56 4.12 3.64 2.67
N LEU A 57 2.98 3.08 2.25
CA LEU A 57 2.36 3.43 0.98
C LEU A 57 1.35 4.56 1.18
N LEU A 58 1.61 5.71 0.54
CA LEU A 58 0.74 6.87 0.56
C LEU A 58 0.52 7.36 -0.88
N ASP A 59 -0.72 7.34 -1.32
CA ASP A 59 -1.10 7.83 -2.65
C ASP A 59 -0.92 9.36 -2.72
N GLY A 60 -0.54 9.87 -3.88
CA GLY A 60 -0.10 11.27 -4.03
C GLY A 60 -1.20 12.33 -3.86
N ASP A 61 -2.46 11.92 -3.88
CA ASP A 61 -3.63 12.77 -3.65
C ASP A 61 -4.27 12.58 -2.26
N ASP A 62 -3.68 11.71 -1.42
CA ASP A 62 -4.09 11.43 -0.06
C ASP A 62 -3.16 12.06 0.97
N TRP A 63 -3.52 12.04 2.25
CA TRP A 63 -2.67 12.56 3.32
C TRP A 63 -2.83 11.85 4.66
N LEU A 64 -1.85 12.03 5.53
CA LEU A 64 -1.89 11.56 6.90
C LEU A 64 -2.77 12.49 7.76
N PRO A 65 -3.64 11.96 8.63
CA PRO A 65 -4.60 12.77 9.41
C PRO A 65 -3.94 13.64 10.47
N SER A 66 -2.69 13.34 10.85
CA SER A 66 -2.01 13.99 11.95
C SER A 66 -0.48 13.89 11.81
N ASN A 67 0.23 14.87 12.36
CA ASN A 67 1.69 14.82 12.52
C ASN A 67 2.15 13.75 13.54
N LYS A 68 1.22 13.09 14.24
CA LYS A 68 1.49 11.98 15.17
C LYS A 68 1.33 10.60 14.52
N THR A 69 0.89 10.52 13.28
CA THR A 69 0.62 9.24 12.60
C THR A 69 1.87 8.35 12.55
N LEU A 70 3.02 8.91 12.15
CA LEU A 70 4.27 8.14 12.07
C LEU A 70 4.76 7.68 13.46
N SER A 71 4.66 8.53 14.49
CA SER A 71 5.05 8.14 15.85
C SER A 71 4.09 7.11 16.48
N HIS A 72 2.84 7.06 16.01
CA HIS A 72 1.92 5.99 16.39
C HIS A 72 2.31 4.66 15.73
N LEU A 73 2.62 4.67 14.44
CA LEU A 73 3.12 3.48 13.72
C LEU A 73 4.38 2.92 14.38
N GLU A 74 5.36 3.78 14.66
CA GLU A 74 6.60 3.38 15.35
C GLU A 74 6.31 2.66 16.67
N LYS A 75 5.36 3.17 17.48
CA LYS A 75 4.96 2.50 18.73
C LYS A 75 4.34 1.13 18.48
N VAL A 76 3.49 0.98 17.45
CA VAL A 76 2.90 -0.32 17.12
C VAL A 76 3.98 -1.32 16.75
N TYR A 77 4.91 -0.96 15.87
CA TYR A 77 6.00 -1.83 15.45
C TYR A 77 6.97 -2.19 16.60
N ASN A 78 7.19 -1.27 17.55
CA ASN A 78 8.07 -1.49 18.69
C ASN A 78 7.43 -2.23 19.87
N SER A 79 6.08 -2.25 19.95
CA SER A 79 5.36 -2.82 21.10
C SER A 79 5.01 -4.29 20.96
N GLN A 80 5.12 -4.85 19.76
CA GLN A 80 4.73 -6.22 19.45
C GLN A 80 5.52 -6.77 18.25
N ASP A 81 5.50 -8.07 18.06
CA ASP A 81 6.07 -8.72 16.88
C ASP A 81 5.21 -8.41 15.64
N CYS A 82 5.44 -7.23 15.05
CA CYS A 82 4.67 -6.70 13.96
C CYS A 82 5.51 -6.69 12.67
N LEU A 83 5.00 -7.30 11.61
CA LEU A 83 5.63 -7.29 10.29
C LEU A 83 4.96 -6.34 9.31
N MET A 84 3.67 -6.11 9.49
CA MET A 84 2.91 -5.19 8.66
C MET A 84 1.72 -4.63 9.43
N THR A 85 1.26 -3.43 9.02
CA THR A 85 0.01 -2.88 9.51
C THR A 85 -0.91 -2.53 8.35
N TYR A 86 -2.20 -2.58 8.64
CA TYR A 86 -3.25 -2.03 7.80
C TYR A 86 -4.30 -1.42 8.72
N GLY A 87 -5.05 -0.49 8.21
CA GLY A 87 -5.90 0.18 9.15
C GLY A 87 -7.08 0.91 8.57
N SER A 88 -7.44 1.90 9.35
CA SER A 88 -8.65 2.66 9.16
C SER A 88 -8.36 4.00 8.52
N TYR A 89 -9.27 4.42 7.67
CA TYR A 89 -9.23 5.71 6.99
C TYR A 89 -10.57 6.42 7.06
N VAL A 90 -10.55 7.70 6.73
CA VAL A 90 -11.75 8.50 6.50
C VAL A 90 -11.74 9.10 5.10
N TYR A 91 -12.92 9.33 4.56
CA TYR A 91 -13.07 10.01 3.29
C TYR A 91 -13.06 11.53 3.44
N ALA A 92 -12.25 12.23 2.67
CA ALA A 92 -12.39 13.67 2.52
C ALA A 92 -13.49 13.98 1.47
N PRO A 93 -14.24 15.08 1.62
CA PRO A 93 -14.11 16.11 2.66
C PRO A 93 -14.94 15.87 3.93
N HIS A 94 -15.80 14.85 3.99
CA HIS A 94 -16.85 14.74 5.00
C HIS A 94 -16.44 13.94 6.25
N GLY A 95 -15.31 13.24 6.23
CA GLY A 95 -14.79 12.50 7.39
C GLY A 95 -15.50 11.18 7.68
N GLU A 96 -16.29 10.65 6.73
CA GLU A 96 -16.93 9.34 6.86
C GLU A 96 -15.87 8.24 6.90
N LYS A 97 -16.04 7.28 7.81
CA LYS A 97 -15.10 6.16 7.91
C LYS A 97 -15.24 5.20 6.72
N GLY A 98 -14.11 4.70 6.25
CA GLY A 98 -14.08 3.58 5.32
C GLY A 98 -14.73 2.33 5.95
N VAL A 99 -15.46 1.57 5.15
CA VAL A 99 -16.23 0.41 5.63
C VAL A 99 -15.47 -0.91 5.56
N GLU A 100 -14.44 -0.99 4.74
CA GLU A 100 -13.66 -2.21 4.48
C GLU A 100 -12.71 -2.58 5.63
N PRO A 101 -11.96 -1.63 6.23
CA PRO A 101 -10.93 -1.97 7.19
C PRO A 101 -11.50 -2.65 8.44
N SER A 102 -11.04 -3.86 8.69
CA SER A 102 -11.39 -4.62 9.89
C SER A 102 -10.34 -5.70 10.14
N ARG A 103 -10.28 -6.19 11.39
CA ARG A 103 -9.39 -7.31 11.72
C ARG A 103 -9.81 -8.58 10.95
N TYR A 104 -8.84 -9.30 10.40
CA TYR A 104 -9.09 -10.63 9.86
C TYR A 104 -9.50 -11.59 10.98
N PRO A 105 -10.56 -12.41 10.79
CA PRO A 105 -10.93 -13.49 11.70
C PRO A 105 -9.79 -14.50 11.90
N GLN A 106 -9.71 -15.11 13.07
CA GLN A 106 -8.64 -16.04 13.39
C GLN A 106 -8.63 -17.27 12.47
N ASP A 107 -9.79 -17.77 12.09
CA ASP A 107 -9.94 -18.91 11.17
C ASP A 107 -9.41 -18.59 9.76
N ILE A 108 -9.54 -17.35 9.29
CA ILE A 108 -8.93 -16.89 8.03
C ILE A 108 -7.41 -16.89 8.13
N ILE A 109 -6.86 -16.43 9.25
CA ILE A 109 -5.42 -16.43 9.52
C ILE A 109 -4.90 -17.87 9.61
N ASP A 110 -5.54 -18.72 10.42
CA ASP A 110 -5.12 -20.10 10.67
C ASP A 110 -5.09 -20.95 9.39
N ASN A 111 -6.10 -20.77 8.54
CA ASN A 111 -6.22 -21.49 7.28
C ASN A 111 -5.49 -20.83 6.09
N ASN A 112 -4.82 -19.70 6.30
CA ASN A 112 -4.20 -18.90 5.24
C ASN A 112 -5.17 -18.62 4.07
N SER A 113 -6.40 -18.25 4.39
CA SER A 113 -7.50 -18.10 3.43
C SER A 113 -7.82 -16.64 3.08
N PHE A 114 -6.84 -15.74 3.18
CA PHE A 114 -6.99 -14.31 2.89
C PHE A 114 -7.54 -14.02 1.49
N ARG A 115 -7.15 -14.83 0.48
CA ARG A 115 -7.58 -14.65 -0.92
C ARG A 115 -9.06 -14.95 -1.16
N THR A 116 -9.70 -15.70 -0.26
CA THR A 116 -11.12 -16.07 -0.36
C THR A 116 -12.02 -15.28 0.58
N ASP A 117 -11.44 -14.52 1.53
CA ASP A 117 -12.19 -13.64 2.42
C ASP A 117 -12.49 -12.29 1.76
N GLN A 118 -13.39 -11.52 2.36
CA GLN A 118 -13.62 -10.14 1.94
C GLN A 118 -12.36 -9.29 2.14
N TRP A 119 -12.23 -8.22 1.34
CA TRP A 119 -11.10 -7.31 1.48
C TRP A 119 -11.17 -6.51 2.78
N ARG A 120 -10.07 -6.52 3.57
CA ARG A 120 -9.98 -5.83 4.87
C ARG A 120 -8.71 -4.98 5.02
N ALA A 121 -7.66 -5.26 4.25
CA ALA A 121 -6.36 -4.62 4.41
C ALA A 121 -6.25 -3.30 3.64
N SER A 122 -7.06 -2.31 4.04
CA SER A 122 -7.07 -1.00 3.41
C SER A 122 -6.05 -0.03 4.05
N HIS A 123 -6.16 1.26 3.76
CA HIS A 123 -5.22 2.30 4.18
C HIS A 123 -5.18 2.52 5.72
N LEU A 124 -4.10 2.93 6.35
CA LEU A 124 -2.77 3.13 5.80
C LEU A 124 -2.06 1.77 5.75
N ARG A 125 -1.38 1.49 4.64
CA ARG A 125 -0.71 0.21 4.42
C ARG A 125 0.77 0.39 4.70
N THR A 126 1.30 -0.42 5.62
CA THR A 126 2.73 -0.39 5.95
C THR A 126 3.27 -1.80 6.15
N PHE A 127 4.54 -2.00 5.88
CA PHE A 127 5.19 -3.31 6.04
C PHE A 127 6.69 -3.17 6.17
N LYS A 128 7.33 -4.14 6.83
CA LYS A 128 8.79 -4.23 6.86
C LYS A 128 9.35 -4.68 5.53
N HIS A 129 10.50 -4.13 5.15
CA HIS A 129 11.17 -4.45 3.89
C HIS A 129 11.44 -5.95 3.73
N LYS A 130 11.77 -6.67 4.80
CA LYS A 130 11.97 -8.12 4.75
C LYS A 130 10.78 -8.92 4.18
N LEU A 131 9.53 -8.46 4.39
CA LEU A 131 8.37 -9.08 3.74
C LEU A 131 8.33 -8.81 2.25
N TRP A 132 8.66 -7.59 1.83
CA TRP A 132 8.67 -7.22 0.42
C TRP A 132 9.65 -8.05 -0.40
N LYS A 133 10.84 -8.33 0.15
CA LYS A 133 11.88 -9.12 -0.51
C LYS A 133 11.44 -10.56 -0.82
N GLU A 134 10.52 -11.12 -0.06
CA GLU A 134 10.02 -12.48 -0.24
C GLU A 134 8.91 -12.57 -1.30
N ILE A 135 8.41 -11.44 -1.80
CA ILE A 135 7.41 -11.46 -2.89
C ILE A 135 8.10 -11.81 -4.20
N ASN A 136 7.61 -12.85 -4.86
CA ASN A 136 7.98 -13.09 -6.25
C ASN A 136 7.37 -12.02 -7.14
N HIS A 137 8.21 -11.19 -7.75
CA HIS A 137 7.75 -10.07 -8.59
C HIS A 137 6.96 -10.51 -9.83
N ASP A 138 7.03 -11.77 -10.25
CA ASP A 138 6.17 -12.29 -11.31
C ASP A 138 4.71 -12.44 -10.85
N ASP A 139 4.47 -12.57 -9.55
CA ASP A 139 3.12 -12.55 -8.99
C ASP A 139 2.49 -11.16 -8.95
N LEU A 140 3.28 -10.11 -9.15
CA LEU A 140 2.85 -8.71 -9.24
C LEU A 140 2.56 -8.26 -10.68
N LYS A 141 2.63 -9.19 -11.63
CA LYS A 141 2.54 -8.92 -13.07
C LYS A 141 1.51 -9.80 -13.76
N ASN A 142 1.09 -9.32 -14.92
CA ASN A 142 0.44 -10.09 -15.98
C ASN A 142 1.28 -10.02 -17.27
N ASP A 143 0.74 -10.45 -18.41
CA ASP A 143 1.41 -10.42 -19.70
C ASP A 143 1.80 -9.00 -20.18
N GLU A 144 1.18 -7.95 -19.63
CA GLU A 144 1.47 -6.54 -19.96
C GLU A 144 2.50 -5.89 -19.02
N GLY A 145 2.97 -6.57 -17.98
CA GLY A 145 3.85 -6.07 -16.94
C GLY A 145 3.16 -5.94 -15.60
N TYR A 146 3.62 -5.02 -14.75
CA TYR A 146 3.02 -4.81 -13.43
C TYR A 146 1.53 -4.45 -13.51
N TYR A 147 0.71 -5.00 -12.62
CA TYR A 147 -0.72 -4.69 -12.55
C TYR A 147 -0.96 -3.18 -12.45
N LYS A 148 -1.80 -2.67 -13.34
CA LYS A 148 -2.11 -1.22 -13.43
C LYS A 148 -3.20 -0.78 -12.46
N VAL A 149 -4.01 -1.73 -11.98
CA VAL A 149 -5.13 -1.55 -11.04
C VAL A 149 -5.11 -2.66 -9.99
N ALA A 150 -5.89 -2.58 -8.92
CA ALA A 150 -5.93 -3.54 -7.80
C ALA A 150 -4.53 -3.87 -7.22
N TYR A 151 -3.58 -2.94 -7.37
CA TYR A 151 -2.20 -3.09 -6.91
C TYR A 151 -2.11 -3.33 -5.41
N ASP A 152 -3.07 -2.80 -4.68
CA ASP A 152 -3.20 -2.98 -3.24
C ASP A 152 -3.41 -4.45 -2.86
N GLN A 153 -4.29 -5.17 -3.56
CA GLN A 153 -4.46 -6.59 -3.33
C GLN A 153 -3.24 -7.41 -3.79
N ALA A 154 -2.62 -7.02 -4.91
CA ALA A 154 -1.42 -7.68 -5.42
C ALA A 154 -0.26 -7.63 -4.42
N ILE A 155 -0.08 -6.50 -3.72
CA ILE A 155 0.96 -6.34 -2.69
C ILE A 155 0.52 -6.97 -1.35
N MET A 156 -0.67 -6.61 -0.87
CA MET A 156 -1.03 -6.89 0.51
C MET A 156 -1.41 -8.35 0.75
N LEU A 157 -1.94 -9.08 -0.24
CA LEU A 157 -2.28 -10.50 -0.03
C LEU A 157 -1.04 -11.36 0.25
N PRO A 158 0.05 -11.32 -0.55
CA PRO A 158 1.30 -11.98 -0.20
C PRO A 158 1.84 -11.58 1.18
N LEU A 159 1.81 -10.29 1.50
CA LEU A 159 2.30 -9.79 2.79
C LEU A 159 1.47 -10.32 3.97
N LEU A 160 0.13 -10.35 3.85
CA LEU A 160 -0.78 -10.91 4.86
C LEU A 160 -0.53 -12.40 5.09
N GLU A 161 -0.37 -13.16 3.99
CA GLU A 161 -0.10 -14.60 4.02
C GLU A 161 1.20 -14.91 4.74
N MET A 162 2.26 -14.15 4.44
CA MET A 162 3.57 -14.31 5.08
C MET A 162 3.59 -13.80 6.53
N ALA A 163 2.92 -12.70 6.81
CA ALA A 163 2.88 -12.11 8.16
C ALA A 163 1.96 -12.87 9.11
N ALA A 164 0.83 -13.39 8.63
CA ALA A 164 -0.17 -14.10 9.41
C ALA A 164 -0.60 -13.31 10.67
N GLU A 165 -0.35 -13.85 11.87
CA GLU A 165 -0.67 -13.22 13.17
C GLU A 165 0.12 -11.94 13.42
N ARG A 166 1.24 -11.72 12.70
CA ARG A 166 2.08 -10.52 12.77
C ARG A 166 1.60 -9.38 11.88
N ALA A 167 0.43 -9.56 11.20
CA ALA A 167 -0.29 -8.51 10.51
C ALA A 167 -1.24 -7.79 11.48
N VAL A 168 -0.98 -6.53 11.80
CA VAL A 168 -1.69 -5.78 12.82
C VAL A 168 -2.71 -4.82 12.22
N TYR A 169 -3.97 -4.99 12.60
CA TYR A 169 -5.03 -4.03 12.28
C TYR A 169 -4.99 -2.84 13.25
N ILE A 170 -4.91 -1.62 12.73
CA ILE A 170 -4.98 -0.38 13.51
C ILE A 170 -6.36 0.25 13.34
N PRO A 171 -7.19 0.27 14.41
CA PRO A 171 -8.56 0.83 14.33
C PRO A 171 -8.60 2.37 14.32
N GLU A 172 -7.54 3.03 14.74
CA GLU A 172 -7.40 4.48 14.67
C GLU A 172 -7.28 4.93 13.22
N VAL A 173 -7.80 6.12 12.92
CA VAL A 173 -7.70 6.71 11.58
C VAL A 173 -6.25 7.12 11.31
N MET A 174 -5.61 6.41 10.37
CA MET A 174 -4.22 6.63 10.00
C MET A 174 -4.06 7.24 8.60
N HIS A 175 -5.16 7.44 7.87
CA HIS A 175 -5.15 7.88 6.49
C HIS A 175 -6.40 8.70 6.15
N VAL A 176 -6.27 9.70 5.31
CA VAL A 176 -7.37 10.46 4.74
C VAL A 176 -7.39 10.25 3.24
N TYR A 177 -8.44 9.57 2.77
CA TYR A 177 -8.63 9.25 1.36
C TYR A 177 -9.35 10.38 0.63
N ASN A 178 -8.74 10.92 -0.40
CA ASN A 178 -9.31 12.00 -1.21
C ASN A 178 -10.34 11.47 -2.22
N ARG A 179 -11.59 11.42 -1.83
CA ARG A 179 -12.66 10.96 -2.71
C ARG A 179 -13.14 12.00 -3.73
N ILE A 180 -12.65 13.24 -3.65
CA ILE A 180 -13.06 14.31 -4.58
C ILE A 180 -12.38 14.11 -5.95
N ASN A 181 -11.18 13.54 -5.99
CA ASN A 181 -10.43 13.34 -7.23
C ASN A 181 -11.26 12.55 -8.26
N PRO A 182 -11.60 13.14 -9.43
CA PRO A 182 -12.40 12.46 -10.46
C PRO A 182 -11.64 11.33 -11.17
N LEU A 183 -10.31 11.29 -11.02
CA LEU A 183 -9.43 10.30 -11.66
C LEU A 183 -9.27 9.02 -10.83
N ASN A 184 -9.87 8.94 -9.65
CA ASN A 184 -9.76 7.75 -8.81
C ASN A 184 -10.17 6.49 -9.57
N VAL A 185 -9.36 5.44 -9.45
CA VAL A 185 -9.50 4.17 -10.18
C VAL A 185 -10.83 3.50 -9.87
N ASP A 186 -11.31 3.59 -8.63
CA ASP A 186 -12.61 3.08 -8.18
C ASP A 186 -13.81 3.71 -8.92
N LYS A 187 -13.61 4.85 -9.59
CA LYS A 187 -14.64 5.51 -10.41
C LYS A 187 -14.50 5.23 -11.90
N THR A 188 -13.27 5.07 -12.37
CA THR A 188 -12.97 5.08 -13.81
C THR A 188 -12.70 3.71 -14.41
N LYS A 189 -12.31 2.71 -13.59
CA LYS A 189 -11.82 1.41 -14.04
C LYS A 189 -12.36 0.22 -13.22
N GLN A 190 -13.62 0.27 -12.81
CA GLN A 190 -14.22 -0.74 -11.92
C GLN A 190 -14.14 -2.17 -12.46
N GLU A 191 -14.45 -2.37 -13.75
CA GLU A 191 -14.41 -3.72 -14.36
C GLU A 191 -12.98 -4.26 -14.45
N GLU A 192 -12.01 -3.43 -14.89
CA GLU A 192 -10.60 -3.80 -14.94
C GLU A 192 -10.08 -4.14 -13.54
N GLN A 193 -10.45 -3.34 -12.53
CA GLN A 193 -10.08 -3.56 -11.16
C GLN A 193 -10.64 -4.88 -10.61
N PHE A 194 -11.91 -5.19 -10.92
CA PHE A 194 -12.53 -6.43 -10.49
C PHE A 194 -11.87 -7.66 -11.10
N GLN A 195 -11.61 -7.65 -12.41
CA GLN A 195 -10.95 -8.76 -13.13
C GLN A 195 -9.53 -8.97 -12.62
N THR A 196 -8.76 -7.89 -12.45
CA THR A 196 -7.40 -7.97 -11.88
C THR A 196 -7.42 -8.51 -10.46
N ALA A 197 -8.36 -8.07 -9.62
CA ALA A 197 -8.49 -8.58 -8.26
C ALA A 197 -8.81 -10.07 -8.23
N GLN A 198 -9.65 -10.57 -9.14
CA GLN A 198 -9.90 -12.01 -9.27
C GLN A 198 -8.66 -12.79 -9.70
N GLU A 199 -7.89 -12.28 -10.66
CA GLU A 199 -6.63 -12.88 -11.10
C GLU A 199 -5.64 -12.96 -9.95
N VAL A 200 -5.40 -11.84 -9.25
CA VAL A 200 -4.53 -11.78 -8.08
C VAL A 200 -4.97 -12.81 -7.03
N ARG A 201 -6.26 -12.90 -6.73
CA ARG A 201 -6.81 -13.84 -5.74
C ARG A 201 -6.74 -15.30 -6.16
N SER A 202 -6.62 -15.59 -7.45
CA SER A 202 -6.48 -16.96 -7.97
C SER A 202 -5.07 -17.53 -7.84
N LYS A 203 -4.06 -16.70 -7.55
CA LYS A 203 -2.66 -17.14 -7.40
C LYS A 203 -2.48 -17.98 -6.14
N THR A 204 -1.44 -18.82 -6.15
CA THR A 204 -1.10 -19.67 -4.99
C THR A 204 -0.73 -18.81 -3.77
N PRO A 205 -1.30 -19.08 -2.59
CA PRO A 205 -0.94 -18.35 -1.37
C PRO A 205 0.51 -18.60 -0.96
N TYR A 206 1.14 -17.57 -0.40
CA TYR A 206 2.47 -17.63 0.19
C TYR A 206 2.46 -18.39 1.51
N GLN A 207 3.60 -19.02 1.84
CA GLN A 207 3.79 -19.63 3.13
C GLN A 207 4.15 -18.57 4.18
N ARG A 208 3.79 -18.84 5.44
CA ARG A 208 4.16 -17.97 6.56
C ARG A 208 5.67 -17.81 6.66
N LEU A 209 6.11 -16.59 6.89
CA LEU A 209 7.50 -16.30 7.17
C LEU A 209 7.83 -16.75 8.60
N SER A 210 8.89 -17.53 8.75
CA SER A 210 9.34 -18.06 10.05
C SER A 210 9.98 -16.97 10.94
#